data_daa4efb348259b0fe29c9aa50b0549e7
#
_entry.id   daa4efb348259b0fe29c9aa50b0549e7
#
_cell.length_a   1.000
_cell.length_b   1.000
_cell.length_c   1.000
_cell.angle_alpha   90.00
_cell.angle_beta   90.00
_cell.angle_gamma   90.00
#
_symmetry.space_group_name_H-M   'P 1'
#
loop_
_entity.id
_entity.type
_entity.pdbx_description
1 polymer ?
#
loop_
_entity_poly.entity_id
_entity_poly.type
_entity_poly.pdbx_seq_one_letter_code
_entity_poly.pdbx_strand_id
1 'polypeptide(L)'
;FPVTGILIGGQPAGVKWDFEPESATKPADFKYTIYDNDMNGGSNFTAKAENSTTLPYNYTLVLDNKDTSGATQSNVNVVVELQNNAADFYGANGLIPEGSKFYLAGTLDLTASGVTKPSGSTVDHVFVKDHTTIANFTIKDLKKAYNCIPDLRTSKINVGLAVDLKWETGIQFDVE
;
A
#
# COMPACT_ATOMS: atom_id res chain seq x y z
N PHE A 1 -5.42 -17.65 -0.31
CA PHE A 1 -5.63 -16.46 0.55
C PHE A 1 -6.15 -15.30 -0.32
N PRO A 2 -7.46 -15.14 -0.51
CA PRO A 2 -8.00 -13.97 -1.20
C PRO A 2 -7.67 -12.68 -0.43
N VAL A 3 -7.39 -11.62 -1.16
CA VAL A 3 -7.21 -10.28 -0.60
C VAL A 3 -8.60 -9.69 -0.36
N THR A 4 -8.84 -9.18 0.83
CA THR A 4 -10.12 -8.60 1.24
C THR A 4 -10.02 -7.11 1.58
N GLY A 5 -8.82 -6.56 1.60
CA GLY A 5 -8.63 -5.14 1.87
C GLY A 5 -7.17 -4.72 1.82
N ILE A 6 -6.98 -3.42 1.86
CA ILE A 6 -5.66 -2.79 1.97
C ILE A 6 -5.72 -1.62 2.94
N LEU A 7 -4.68 -1.47 3.74
CA LEU A 7 -4.46 -0.32 4.61
C LEU A 7 -3.20 0.40 4.13
N ILE A 8 -3.30 1.68 3.87
CA ILE A 8 -2.22 2.50 3.33
C ILE A 8 -1.93 3.62 4.32
N GLY A 9 -0.75 3.59 4.92
CA GLY A 9 -0.27 4.63 5.82
C GLY A 9 0.26 5.86 5.08
N GLY A 10 0.82 6.81 5.82
CA GLY A 10 1.48 7.96 5.25
C GLY A 10 0.57 8.92 4.49
N GLN A 11 -0.71 9.00 4.89
CA GLN A 11 -1.65 9.92 4.29
C GLN A 11 -1.68 11.25 5.07
N PRO A 12 -1.81 12.41 4.40
CA PRO A 12 -1.90 13.71 5.06
C PRO A 12 -3.20 13.86 5.86
N ALA A 13 -3.20 14.78 6.85
CA ALA A 13 -4.35 15.06 7.68
C ALA A 13 -5.45 15.81 6.95
N GLY A 14 -5.11 16.56 5.93
CA GLY A 14 -6.02 17.33 5.10
C GLY A 14 -5.38 17.66 3.77
N VAL A 15 -6.22 18.02 2.81
CA VAL A 15 -5.80 18.45 1.48
C VAL A 15 -6.52 19.73 1.11
N LYS A 16 -5.88 20.54 0.30
CA LYS A 16 -6.48 21.71 -0.34
C LYS A 16 -7.46 21.28 -1.43
N TRP A 17 -8.17 22.24 -1.99
CA TRP A 17 -9.12 22.00 -3.08
C TRP A 17 -8.49 21.36 -4.33
N ASP A 18 -7.18 21.52 -4.53
CA ASP A 18 -6.40 20.93 -5.63
C ASP A 18 -5.72 19.60 -5.26
N PHE A 19 -6.14 19.00 -4.14
CA PHE A 19 -5.63 17.74 -3.57
C PHE A 19 -4.16 17.77 -3.12
N GLU A 20 -3.54 18.94 -3.03
CA GLU A 20 -2.24 19.05 -2.37
C GLU A 20 -2.39 19.00 -0.83
N PRO A 21 -1.41 18.43 -0.11
CA PRO A 21 -1.43 18.44 1.36
C PRO A 21 -1.56 19.86 1.92
N GLU A 22 -2.49 20.05 2.87
CA GLU A 22 -2.81 21.38 3.39
C GLU A 22 -1.67 21.98 4.21
N SER A 23 -0.98 21.19 5.00
CA SER A 23 0.10 21.65 5.88
C SER A 23 1.08 20.55 6.28
N ALA A 24 1.27 19.55 5.43
CA ALA A 24 2.20 18.48 5.70
C ALA A 24 3.63 18.99 5.69
N THR A 25 4.13 19.42 6.82
CA THR A 25 5.48 19.95 7.00
C THR A 25 6.38 19.01 7.78
N LYS A 26 5.84 17.90 8.32
CA LYS A 26 6.59 16.95 9.15
C LYS A 26 6.05 15.53 8.94
N PRO A 27 6.88 14.49 9.09
CA PRO A 27 6.40 13.09 9.04
C PRO A 27 5.22 12.80 9.98
N ALA A 28 5.12 13.50 11.11
CA ALA A 28 4.00 13.38 12.04
C ALA A 28 2.64 13.83 11.44
N ASP A 29 2.67 14.64 10.40
CA ASP A 29 1.45 15.14 9.73
C ASP A 29 0.88 14.07 8.77
N PHE A 30 1.68 13.09 8.36
CA PHE A 30 1.29 11.93 7.54
C PHE A 30 0.91 10.72 8.40
N LYS A 31 -0.02 10.90 9.31
CA LYS A 31 -0.38 9.91 10.32
C LYS A 31 -1.67 9.13 10.05
N TYR A 32 -2.41 9.53 9.05
CA TYR A 32 -3.66 8.86 8.71
C TYR A 32 -3.43 7.63 7.83
N THR A 33 -4.37 6.71 7.92
CA THR A 33 -4.38 5.48 7.14
C THR A 33 -5.68 5.41 6.36
N ILE A 34 -5.58 5.16 5.07
CA ILE A 34 -6.72 4.76 4.26
C ILE A 34 -6.92 3.26 4.45
N TYR A 35 -8.15 2.85 4.74
CA TYR A 35 -8.57 1.46 4.71
C TYR A 35 -9.62 1.28 3.63
N ASP A 36 -9.26 0.53 2.60
CA ASP A 36 -10.16 0.15 1.52
C ASP A 36 -10.45 -1.36 1.61
N ASN A 37 -11.70 -1.71 1.90
CA ASN A 37 -12.18 -3.10 2.00
C ASN A 37 -13.21 -3.45 0.92
N ASP A 38 -13.56 -2.50 0.05
CA ASP A 38 -14.45 -2.71 -1.07
C ASP A 38 -13.64 -2.78 -2.38
N MET A 39 -12.63 -3.57 -2.36
CA MET A 39 -11.74 -3.72 -3.49
C MET A 39 -12.48 -4.31 -4.68
N ASN A 40 -12.32 -3.69 -5.83
CA ASN A 40 -12.90 -4.15 -7.09
C ASN A 40 -14.44 -4.27 -7.07
N GLY A 41 -15.12 -3.27 -6.48
CA GLY A 41 -16.59 -3.23 -6.42
C GLY A 41 -17.19 -4.34 -5.57
N GLY A 42 -16.57 -4.66 -4.44
CA GLY A 42 -17.01 -5.73 -3.54
C GLY A 42 -16.59 -7.13 -3.96
N SER A 43 -15.81 -7.25 -5.03
CA SER A 43 -15.21 -8.52 -5.43
C SER A 43 -13.85 -8.69 -4.77
N ASN A 44 -13.64 -9.80 -4.10
CA ASN A 44 -12.34 -10.13 -3.53
C ASN A 44 -11.26 -10.23 -4.62
N PHE A 45 -10.08 -9.81 -4.29
CA PHE A 45 -8.90 -10.05 -5.11
C PHE A 45 -8.69 -11.55 -5.25
N THR A 46 -8.80 -12.08 -6.44
CA THR A 46 -8.45 -13.48 -6.68
C THR A 46 -6.94 -13.61 -6.91
N ALA A 47 -6.34 -14.64 -6.30
CA ALA A 47 -4.98 -14.97 -6.61
C ALA A 47 -4.81 -15.20 -8.13
N LYS A 48 -3.63 -14.91 -8.65
CA LYS A 48 -3.27 -15.25 -10.03
C LYS A 48 -3.57 -16.73 -10.29
N ALA A 49 -4.38 -17.00 -11.30
CA ALA A 49 -4.61 -18.38 -11.72
C ALA A 49 -3.30 -19.02 -12.20
N GLU A 50 -3.11 -20.30 -11.92
CA GLU A 50 -1.98 -21.06 -12.41
C GLU A 50 -1.90 -20.92 -13.95
N ASN A 51 -0.70 -20.62 -14.44
CA ASN A 51 -0.43 -20.34 -15.86
C ASN A 51 -1.03 -19.05 -16.45
N SER A 52 -1.66 -18.18 -15.65
CA SER A 52 -2.06 -16.86 -16.12
C SER A 52 -0.86 -15.91 -16.22
N THR A 53 -0.75 -15.18 -17.33
CA THR A 53 0.21 -14.08 -17.48
C THR A 53 -0.32 -12.77 -16.90
N THR A 54 -1.63 -12.68 -16.66
CA THR A 54 -2.29 -11.49 -16.12
C THR A 54 -2.33 -11.60 -14.60
N LEU A 55 -1.73 -10.63 -13.91
CA LEU A 55 -1.86 -10.49 -12.47
C LEU A 55 -3.22 -9.87 -12.14
N PRO A 56 -3.91 -10.34 -11.11
CA PRO A 56 -5.07 -9.63 -10.59
C PRO A 56 -4.60 -8.28 -10.04
N TYR A 57 -5.34 -7.24 -10.32
CA TYR A 57 -5.04 -5.90 -9.80
C TYR A 57 -6.32 -5.25 -9.28
N ASN A 58 -6.12 -4.31 -8.39
CA ASN A 58 -7.13 -3.37 -7.96
C ASN A 58 -6.49 -1.99 -7.82
N TYR A 59 -7.30 -0.95 -7.72
CA TYR A 59 -6.81 0.40 -7.50
C TYR A 59 -7.67 1.12 -6.47
N THR A 60 -7.03 1.96 -5.70
CA THR A 60 -7.67 2.85 -4.73
C THR A 60 -7.09 4.25 -4.87
N LEU A 61 -7.87 5.22 -4.45
CA LEU A 61 -7.40 6.61 -4.40
C LEU A 61 -6.51 6.80 -3.18
N VAL A 62 -5.38 7.46 -3.41
CA VAL A 62 -4.46 7.90 -2.38
C VAL A 62 -4.22 9.39 -2.52
N LEU A 63 -3.87 10.03 -1.42
CA LEU A 63 -3.53 11.45 -1.40
C LEU A 63 -2.04 11.63 -1.66
N ASP A 64 -1.69 12.72 -2.35
CA ASP A 64 -0.30 13.14 -2.46
C ASP A 64 0.31 13.28 -1.06
N ASN A 65 1.47 12.65 -0.84
CA ASN A 65 2.16 12.68 0.45
C ASN A 65 3.47 13.47 0.39
N LYS A 66 3.51 14.48 -0.45
CA LYS A 66 4.66 15.39 -0.56
C LYS A 66 4.89 16.11 0.76
N ASP A 67 6.11 16.06 1.23
CA ASP A 67 6.55 16.83 2.37
C ASP A 67 7.06 18.20 1.90
N THR A 68 6.40 19.25 2.33
CA THR A 68 6.77 20.63 2.00
C THR A 68 7.95 21.17 2.82
N SER A 69 8.42 20.42 3.82
CA SER A 69 9.57 20.79 4.65
C SER A 69 10.92 20.32 4.09
N GLY A 70 10.91 19.59 2.97
CA GLY A 70 12.09 19.00 2.36
C GLY A 70 12.48 17.63 2.92
N ALA A 71 11.76 17.09 3.89
CA ALA A 71 11.88 15.70 4.29
C ALA A 71 11.05 14.83 3.33
N THR A 72 11.65 13.85 2.71
CA THR A 72 10.96 13.01 1.73
C THR A 72 10.20 11.88 2.43
N GLN A 73 8.92 11.69 2.09
CA GLN A 73 8.16 10.50 2.41
C GLN A 73 8.58 9.35 1.49
N SER A 74 9.85 8.96 1.60
CA SER A 74 10.48 7.96 0.73
C SER A 74 9.96 6.54 0.98
N ASN A 75 9.30 6.32 2.09
CA ASN A 75 8.70 5.03 2.41
C ASN A 75 7.34 5.19 3.10
N VAL A 76 6.45 4.26 2.84
CA VAL A 76 5.10 4.20 3.39
C VAL A 76 4.79 2.76 3.77
N ASN A 77 4.34 2.52 4.98
CA ASN A 77 3.87 1.20 5.38
C ASN A 77 2.47 0.93 4.80
N VAL A 78 2.30 -0.26 4.31
CA VAL A 78 1.02 -0.80 3.85
C VAL A 78 0.75 -2.13 4.51
N VAL A 79 -0.52 -2.49 4.62
CA VAL A 79 -0.94 -3.81 5.09
C VAL A 79 -1.97 -4.35 4.13
N VAL A 80 -1.77 -5.57 3.69
CA VAL A 80 -2.77 -6.30 2.90
C VAL A 80 -3.54 -7.19 3.86
N GLU A 81 -4.86 -7.05 3.85
CA GLU A 81 -5.79 -7.94 4.55
C GLU A 81 -6.12 -9.13 3.66
N LEU A 82 -5.99 -10.32 4.21
CA LEU A 82 -6.25 -11.57 3.51
C LEU A 82 -7.20 -12.45 4.32
N GLN A 83 -7.94 -13.32 3.63
CA GLN A 83 -8.75 -14.36 4.22
C GLN A 83 -7.96 -15.67 4.27
N ASN A 84 -7.89 -16.31 5.44
CA ASN A 84 -7.31 -17.63 5.56
C ASN A 84 -8.33 -18.71 5.13
N ASN A 85 -8.25 -19.15 3.89
CA ASN A 85 -9.05 -20.27 3.37
C ASN A 85 -8.28 -21.61 3.39
N ALA A 86 -7.17 -21.66 4.14
CA ALA A 86 -6.36 -22.85 4.36
C ALA A 86 -6.42 -23.26 5.84
N ALA A 87 -5.65 -24.26 6.23
CA ALA A 87 -5.55 -24.70 7.62
C ALA A 87 -5.00 -23.59 8.54
N ASP A 88 -5.21 -23.79 9.84
CA ASP A 88 -4.63 -22.94 10.89
C ASP A 88 -3.11 -22.82 10.74
N PHE A 89 -2.59 -21.63 10.99
CA PHE A 89 -1.15 -21.41 11.04
C PHE A 89 -0.78 -20.36 12.10
N TYR A 90 0.50 -20.33 12.49
CA TYR A 90 1.01 -19.34 13.45
C TYR A 90 1.69 -18.19 12.71
N GLY A 91 1.22 -16.98 12.98
CA GLY A 91 1.83 -15.73 12.55
C GLY A 91 2.72 -15.10 13.63
N ALA A 92 3.06 -13.84 13.44
CA ALA A 92 3.96 -13.09 14.32
C ALA A 92 3.40 -12.87 15.74
N ASN A 93 2.10 -12.75 15.88
CA ASN A 93 1.44 -12.40 17.14
C ASN A 93 0.43 -13.47 17.62
N GLY A 94 0.43 -14.66 17.01
CA GLY A 94 -0.38 -15.76 17.46
C GLY A 94 -0.97 -16.63 16.36
N LEU A 95 -1.94 -17.46 16.76
CA LEU A 95 -2.66 -18.34 15.85
C LEU A 95 -3.56 -17.55 14.90
N ILE A 96 -3.59 -17.97 13.66
CA ILE A 96 -4.49 -17.49 12.60
C ILE A 96 -5.33 -18.69 12.15
N PRO A 97 -6.56 -18.82 12.68
CA PRO A 97 -7.42 -19.94 12.34
C PRO A 97 -7.87 -19.95 10.88
N GLU A 98 -8.24 -21.12 10.39
CA GLU A 98 -9.00 -21.23 9.14
C GLU A 98 -10.28 -20.38 9.23
N GLY A 99 -10.65 -19.71 8.13
CA GLY A 99 -11.81 -18.83 8.08
C GLY A 99 -11.60 -17.44 8.69
N SER A 100 -10.45 -17.16 9.31
CA SER A 100 -10.17 -15.83 9.88
C SER A 100 -9.45 -14.91 8.90
N LYS A 101 -9.52 -13.61 9.17
CA LYS A 101 -8.70 -12.62 8.47
C LYS A 101 -7.30 -12.56 9.08
N PHE A 102 -6.33 -12.25 8.25
CA PHE A 102 -4.97 -11.98 8.70
C PHE A 102 -4.33 -10.87 7.86
N TYR A 103 -3.21 -10.35 8.33
CA TYR A 103 -2.62 -9.13 7.83
C TYR A 103 -1.14 -9.30 7.57
N LEU A 104 -0.70 -8.96 6.37
CA LEU A 104 0.70 -8.93 5.99
C LEU A 104 1.13 -7.51 5.69
N ALA A 105 2.15 -7.05 6.40
CA ALA A 105 2.71 -5.73 6.17
C ALA A 105 3.79 -5.75 5.09
N GLY A 106 3.88 -4.64 4.37
CA GLY A 106 4.93 -4.30 3.42
C GLY A 106 5.31 -2.83 3.54
N THR A 107 6.38 -2.47 2.89
CA THR A 107 6.79 -1.06 2.79
C THR A 107 6.92 -0.68 1.32
N LEU A 108 6.21 0.37 0.93
CA LEU A 108 6.43 1.05 -0.33
C LEU A 108 7.68 1.92 -0.15
N ASP A 109 8.83 1.49 -0.67
CA ASP A 109 10.11 2.14 -0.46
C ASP A 109 10.67 2.66 -1.77
N LEU A 110 10.70 3.98 -1.89
CA LEU A 110 11.22 4.70 -3.06
C LEU A 110 12.71 4.44 -3.30
N THR A 111 13.44 4.04 -2.27
CA THR A 111 14.89 3.83 -2.31
C THR A 111 15.27 2.37 -2.54
N ALA A 112 14.29 1.46 -2.58
CA ALA A 112 14.54 0.04 -2.79
C ALA A 112 15.17 -0.22 -4.17
N SER A 113 15.96 -1.27 -4.25
CA SER A 113 16.51 -1.73 -5.53
C SER A 113 15.40 -2.25 -6.43
N GLY A 114 15.42 -1.89 -7.71
CA GLY A 114 14.40 -2.31 -8.69
C GLY A 114 13.23 -1.36 -8.86
N VAL A 115 13.19 -0.27 -8.11
CA VAL A 115 12.19 0.79 -8.27
C VAL A 115 12.31 1.43 -9.66
N THR A 116 11.21 1.46 -10.40
CA THR A 116 11.15 2.08 -11.75
C THR A 116 10.42 3.41 -11.68
N LYS A 117 11.10 4.47 -12.00
CA LYS A 117 10.55 5.84 -12.10
C LYS A 117 10.38 6.25 -13.56
N PRO A 118 9.37 7.07 -13.91
CA PRO A 118 9.23 7.62 -15.25
C PRO A 118 10.50 8.38 -15.64
N SER A 119 10.89 8.28 -16.92
CA SER A 119 12.05 9.01 -17.45
C SER A 119 11.85 10.53 -17.31
N GLY A 120 12.83 11.22 -16.76
CA GLY A 120 12.75 12.66 -16.52
C GLY A 120 11.84 13.07 -15.34
N SER A 121 11.34 12.12 -14.58
CA SER A 121 10.44 12.36 -13.45
C SER A 121 11.20 12.80 -12.20
N THR A 122 10.62 13.74 -11.48
CA THR A 122 11.06 14.19 -10.15
C THR A 122 10.34 13.46 -9.01
N VAL A 123 10.00 12.16 -9.19
CA VAL A 123 9.38 11.35 -8.13
C VAL A 123 10.32 11.29 -6.93
N ASP A 124 9.98 12.03 -5.89
CA ASP A 124 10.74 12.17 -4.63
C ASP A 124 9.97 11.66 -3.41
N HIS A 125 8.71 11.27 -3.58
CA HIS A 125 7.84 10.69 -2.56
C HIS A 125 6.98 9.57 -3.16
N VAL A 126 6.30 8.78 -2.31
CA VAL A 126 5.64 7.54 -2.76
C VAL A 126 4.38 7.82 -3.57
N PHE A 127 3.51 8.72 -3.09
CA PHE A 127 2.27 9.05 -3.78
C PHE A 127 2.35 10.44 -4.37
N VAL A 128 2.52 10.51 -5.68
CA VAL A 128 2.72 11.75 -6.42
C VAL A 128 1.42 12.10 -7.14
N LYS A 129 0.98 13.35 -7.00
CA LYS A 129 -0.16 13.89 -7.74
C LYS A 129 0.01 13.63 -9.25
N ASP A 130 -1.09 13.38 -9.92
CA ASP A 130 -1.16 13.12 -11.36
C ASP A 130 -0.34 11.90 -11.83
N HIS A 131 -0.03 10.97 -10.90
CA HIS A 131 0.63 9.72 -11.18
C HIS A 131 -0.14 8.53 -10.62
N THR A 132 0.02 7.40 -11.28
CA THR A 132 -0.40 6.10 -10.76
C THR A 132 0.80 5.40 -10.14
N THR A 133 0.73 5.12 -8.84
CA THR A 133 1.71 4.29 -8.16
C THR A 133 1.28 2.83 -8.28
N ILE A 134 2.07 2.02 -8.95
CA ILE A 134 1.84 0.59 -9.11
C ILE A 134 2.69 -0.14 -8.07
N ALA A 135 2.05 -0.95 -7.23
CA ALA A 135 2.71 -1.76 -6.23
C ALA A 135 2.37 -3.25 -6.45
N ASN A 136 3.38 -4.05 -6.75
CA ASN A 136 3.25 -5.50 -6.87
C ASN A 136 3.67 -6.14 -5.54
N PHE A 137 2.74 -6.87 -4.93
CA PHE A 137 2.96 -7.54 -3.65
C PHE A 137 3.25 -9.01 -3.83
N THR A 138 4.29 -9.50 -3.18
CA THR A 138 4.63 -10.92 -3.11
C THR A 138 4.71 -11.36 -1.64
N ILE A 139 3.97 -12.40 -1.27
CA ILE A 139 4.07 -12.98 0.07
C ILE A 139 5.43 -13.65 0.23
N LYS A 140 6.20 -13.22 1.21
CA LYS A 140 7.53 -13.76 1.53
C LYS A 140 7.50 -14.70 2.71
N ASP A 141 6.77 -14.36 3.75
CA ASP A 141 6.83 -15.11 5.01
C ASP A 141 5.53 -14.98 5.80
N LEU A 142 4.75 -16.05 5.83
CA LEU A 142 3.50 -16.13 6.60
C LEU A 142 3.73 -16.09 8.12
N LYS A 143 4.93 -16.45 8.60
CA LYS A 143 5.27 -16.34 10.03
C LYS A 143 5.30 -14.88 10.52
N LYS A 144 5.32 -13.92 9.60
CA LYS A 144 5.24 -12.48 9.89
C LYS A 144 3.82 -11.94 9.82
N ALA A 145 2.84 -12.78 9.53
CA ALA A 145 1.45 -12.36 9.49
C ALA A 145 0.93 -12.00 10.88
N TYR A 146 0.06 -11.02 10.94
CA TYR A 146 -0.64 -10.60 12.16
C TYR A 146 -2.07 -11.14 12.15
N ASN A 147 -2.59 -11.54 13.31
CA ASN A 147 -3.99 -11.92 13.47
C ASN A 147 -4.92 -10.74 13.80
N CYS A 148 -4.38 -9.54 13.87
CA CYS A 148 -5.10 -8.28 14.02
C CYS A 148 -4.39 -7.19 13.21
N ILE A 149 -5.05 -6.07 12.98
CA ILE A 149 -4.49 -4.95 12.23
C ILE A 149 -3.27 -4.38 12.97
N PRO A 150 -2.06 -4.41 12.37
CA PRO A 150 -0.88 -3.81 12.98
C PRO A 150 -0.92 -2.27 12.89
N ASP A 151 -0.24 -1.60 13.82
CA ASP A 151 -0.09 -0.15 13.76
C ASP A 151 0.94 0.25 12.68
N LEU A 152 0.45 0.81 11.58
CA LEU A 152 1.30 1.26 10.46
C LEU A 152 2.18 2.46 10.80
N ARG A 153 1.93 3.14 11.92
CA ARG A 153 2.73 4.30 12.36
C ARG A 153 4.03 3.88 13.05
N THR A 154 4.16 2.60 13.39
CA THR A 154 5.36 2.09 14.04
C THR A 154 6.47 1.80 13.04
N SER A 155 7.70 2.13 13.40
CA SER A 155 8.90 1.71 12.64
C SER A 155 9.27 0.23 12.86
N LYS A 156 8.58 -0.47 13.75
CA LYS A 156 8.87 -1.87 14.13
C LYS A 156 7.88 -2.87 13.55
N ILE A 157 7.25 -2.54 12.43
CA ILE A 157 6.35 -3.47 11.76
C ILE A 157 7.13 -4.64 11.15
N ASN A 158 6.62 -5.87 11.34
CA ASN A 158 7.21 -7.06 10.72
C ASN A 158 6.79 -7.14 9.26
N VAL A 159 7.72 -6.92 8.34
CA VAL A 159 7.46 -6.96 6.91
C VAL A 159 7.41 -8.41 6.43
N GLY A 160 6.25 -8.86 5.97
CA GLY A 160 5.99 -10.19 5.41
C GLY A 160 5.75 -10.18 3.90
N LEU A 161 5.67 -8.97 3.30
CA LEU A 161 5.50 -8.77 1.86
C LEU A 161 6.78 -8.21 1.25
N ALA A 162 7.13 -8.65 0.04
CA ALA A 162 8.00 -7.87 -0.83
C ALA A 162 7.13 -6.99 -1.73
N VAL A 163 7.61 -5.80 -2.04
CA VAL A 163 6.91 -4.82 -2.86
C VAL A 163 7.83 -4.31 -3.95
N ASP A 164 7.38 -4.43 -5.21
CA ASP A 164 8.01 -3.79 -6.35
C ASP A 164 7.18 -2.57 -6.74
N LEU A 165 7.82 -1.41 -6.84
CA LEU A 165 7.17 -0.13 -7.13
C LEU A 165 7.48 0.37 -8.53
N LYS A 166 6.45 0.89 -9.17
CA LYS A 166 6.53 1.60 -10.47
C LYS A 166 5.57 2.78 -10.46
N TRP A 167 5.93 3.84 -11.16
CA TRP A 167 5.06 4.99 -11.42
C TRP A 167 4.76 5.11 -12.90
N GLU A 168 3.50 5.46 -13.19
CA GLU A 168 3.05 5.85 -14.53
C GLU A 168 2.39 7.21 -14.45
N THR A 169 2.47 7.99 -15.51
CA THR A 169 1.73 9.25 -15.62
C THR A 169 0.24 8.94 -15.55
N GLY A 170 -0.48 9.66 -14.71
CA GLY A 170 -1.91 9.54 -14.60
C GLY A 170 -2.65 9.99 -15.85
N ILE A 171 -3.94 9.70 -15.90
CA ILE A 171 -4.81 10.15 -16.98
C ILE A 171 -4.99 11.66 -16.82
N GLN A 172 -4.54 12.44 -17.81
CA GLN A 172 -4.86 13.86 -17.90
C GLN A 172 -6.21 14.01 -18.61
N PHE A 173 -7.14 14.69 -17.97
CA PHE A 173 -8.37 15.12 -18.62
C PHE A 173 -8.19 16.58 -19.03
N ASP A 174 -8.20 16.84 -20.32
CA ASP A 174 -8.34 18.20 -20.82
C ASP A 174 -9.81 18.61 -20.60
N VAL A 175 -10.03 19.58 -19.73
CA VAL A 175 -11.35 20.19 -19.55
C VAL A 175 -11.44 21.32 -20.59
N GLU A 176 -12.21 21.11 -21.64
CA GLU A 176 -12.57 22.16 -22.61
C GLU A 176 -13.58 23.14 -21.99
#